data_a92379ae57ce195da5b2321b919e70f3
#
_entry.id   a92379ae57ce195da5b2321b919e70f3
#
_cell.length_a   1.000
_cell.length_b   1.000
_cell.length_c   1.000
_cell.angle_alpha   90.00
_cell.angle_beta   90.00
_cell.angle_gamma   90.00
#
_symmetry.space_group_name_H-M   'P 1'
#
loop_
_entity.id
_entity.type
_entity.pdbx_description
1 polymer ?
#
loop_
_entity_poly.entity_id
_entity_poly.type
_entity_poly.pdbx_seq_one_letter_code
_entity_poly.pdbx_strand_id
1 'polypeptide(L)'
;ILRNSDGERFMERYAPSAKDLASRDVVSRAMTMEIREGRGVGNEKDHCYLHLDHLPEELLMERLPGISETAAIFAGVDVTKEPIPVIPTVHYNMGGIPTNHLGEVIYQKRDLSGNIIDHDAIVPGLFAAGEAACASVHGANRLGANSLLDIVVFGRACALRIADISKPGDPIPPLPKDAGNKTL
;
A
#
# COMPACT_ATOMS: atom_id res chain seq x y z
N ILE A 1 2.92 3.36 -21.54
CA ILE A 1 2.34 2.18 -22.24
C ILE A 1 3.10 0.95 -21.77
N LEU A 2 2.38 -0.09 -21.28
CA LEU A 2 2.98 -1.38 -20.91
C LEU A 2 2.94 -2.36 -22.08
N ARG A 3 4.05 -3.10 -22.29
CA ARG A 3 4.14 -4.14 -23.31
C ARG A 3 4.79 -5.41 -22.75
N ASN A 4 4.34 -6.57 -23.28
CA ASN A 4 4.90 -7.88 -23.04
C ASN A 4 5.96 -8.24 -24.12
N SER A 5 6.49 -9.48 -24.08
CA SER A 5 7.49 -9.97 -25.03
C SER A 5 7.00 -10.05 -26.47
N ASP A 6 5.69 -10.14 -26.67
CA ASP A 6 5.08 -10.17 -28.01
C ASP A 6 4.87 -8.75 -28.57
N GLY A 7 5.25 -7.71 -27.82
CA GLY A 7 5.01 -6.32 -28.15
C GLY A 7 3.57 -5.87 -27.94
N GLU A 8 2.72 -6.74 -27.38
CA GLU A 8 1.30 -6.48 -27.13
C GLU A 8 1.12 -5.45 -26.01
N ARG A 9 0.19 -4.52 -26.18
CA ARG A 9 -0.33 -3.66 -25.13
C ARG A 9 -1.37 -4.44 -24.30
N PHE A 10 -0.89 -5.38 -23.49
CA PHE A 10 -1.72 -6.37 -22.81
C PHE A 10 -2.80 -5.78 -21.90
N MET A 11 -2.62 -4.55 -21.39
CA MET A 11 -3.65 -3.89 -20.60
C MET A 11 -4.95 -3.62 -21.36
N GLU A 12 -4.92 -3.57 -22.69
CA GLU A 12 -6.15 -3.48 -23.50
C GLU A 12 -7.03 -4.74 -23.39
N ARG A 13 -6.42 -5.89 -23.08
CA ARG A 13 -7.11 -7.18 -22.86
C ARG A 13 -7.65 -7.30 -21.43
N TYR A 14 -6.87 -6.86 -20.42
CA TYR A 14 -7.24 -6.97 -19.00
C TYR A 14 -8.19 -5.87 -18.54
N ALA A 15 -8.07 -4.67 -19.08
CA ALA A 15 -8.87 -3.51 -18.72
C ALA A 15 -9.21 -2.67 -19.96
N PRO A 16 -10.14 -3.12 -20.84
CA PRO A 16 -10.37 -2.50 -22.15
C PRO A 16 -10.72 -1.01 -22.09
N SER A 17 -11.42 -0.57 -21.05
CA SER A 17 -11.86 0.83 -20.89
C SER A 17 -10.76 1.75 -20.35
N ALA A 18 -10.00 1.32 -19.34
CA ALA A 18 -9.00 2.12 -18.65
C ALA A 18 -7.58 1.87 -19.16
N LYS A 19 -7.33 0.71 -19.77
CA LYS A 19 -6.03 0.30 -20.32
C LYS A 19 -4.91 0.46 -19.28
N ASP A 20 -3.79 1.08 -19.68
CA ASP A 20 -2.65 1.34 -18.80
C ASP A 20 -2.97 2.30 -17.62
N LEU A 21 -4.12 2.96 -17.65
CA LEU A 21 -4.61 3.84 -16.57
C LEU A 21 -5.57 3.13 -15.60
N ALA A 22 -5.69 1.81 -15.68
CA ALA A 22 -6.44 1.02 -14.70
C ALA A 22 -5.82 1.17 -13.29
N SER A 23 -6.60 0.79 -12.27
CA SER A 23 -6.12 0.84 -10.89
C SER A 23 -4.85 -0.02 -10.71
N ARG A 24 -3.97 0.38 -9.80
CA ARG A 24 -2.65 -0.25 -9.63
C ARG A 24 -2.71 -1.74 -9.36
N ASP A 25 -3.70 -2.20 -8.61
CA ASP A 25 -3.90 -3.61 -8.31
C ASP A 25 -4.27 -4.42 -9.56
N VAL A 26 -5.07 -3.85 -10.48
CA VAL A 26 -5.40 -4.47 -11.76
C VAL A 26 -4.16 -4.55 -12.66
N VAL A 27 -3.40 -3.46 -12.76
CA VAL A 27 -2.18 -3.42 -13.56
C VAL A 27 -1.15 -4.41 -13.01
N SER A 28 -0.92 -4.42 -11.70
CA SER A 28 0.03 -5.33 -11.04
C SER A 28 -0.34 -6.80 -11.25
N ARG A 29 -1.62 -7.17 -11.11
CA ARG A 29 -2.08 -8.53 -11.39
C ARG A 29 -1.93 -8.89 -12.86
N ALA A 30 -2.26 -7.99 -13.77
CA ALA A 30 -2.09 -8.22 -15.21
C ALA A 30 -0.63 -8.49 -15.57
N MET A 31 0.31 -7.67 -15.10
CA MET A 31 1.75 -7.88 -15.29
C MET A 31 2.20 -9.24 -14.72
N THR A 32 1.74 -9.59 -13.52
CA THR A 32 2.05 -10.90 -12.90
C THR A 32 1.55 -12.06 -13.75
N MET A 33 0.36 -11.95 -14.35
CA MET A 33 -0.18 -12.97 -15.24
C MET A 33 0.65 -13.09 -16.52
N GLU A 34 1.04 -11.97 -17.16
CA GLU A 34 1.90 -11.98 -18.34
C GLU A 34 3.24 -12.67 -18.05
N ILE A 35 3.88 -12.36 -16.94
CA ILE A 35 5.14 -12.97 -16.52
C ILE A 35 4.97 -14.48 -16.28
N ARG A 36 3.93 -14.88 -15.51
CA ARG A 36 3.67 -16.29 -15.19
C ARG A 36 3.33 -17.15 -16.42
N GLU A 37 2.69 -16.56 -17.40
CA GLU A 37 2.36 -17.23 -18.67
C GLU A 37 3.52 -17.20 -19.69
N GLY A 38 4.71 -16.72 -19.28
CA GLY A 38 5.92 -16.75 -20.09
C GLY A 38 6.01 -15.62 -21.13
N ARG A 39 5.14 -14.60 -21.04
CA ARG A 39 5.18 -13.41 -21.90
C ARG A 39 5.90 -12.22 -21.26
N GLY A 40 6.67 -12.45 -20.19
CA GLY A 40 7.62 -11.49 -19.69
C GLY A 40 8.73 -11.18 -20.69
N VAL A 41 9.40 -10.05 -20.51
CA VAL A 41 10.51 -9.59 -21.36
C VAL A 41 11.85 -9.89 -20.70
N GLY A 42 12.94 -9.70 -21.45
CA GLY A 42 14.30 -10.02 -21.04
C GLY A 42 14.63 -11.52 -21.11
N ASN A 43 15.85 -11.87 -20.76
CA ASN A 43 16.34 -13.25 -20.83
C ASN A 43 15.62 -14.17 -19.84
N GLU A 44 15.31 -13.65 -18.65
CA GLU A 44 14.64 -14.39 -17.56
C GLU A 44 13.12 -14.35 -17.67
N LYS A 45 12.55 -13.53 -18.56
CA LYS A 45 11.10 -13.34 -18.74
C LYS A 45 10.36 -12.92 -17.46
N ASP A 46 11.01 -12.17 -16.58
CA ASP A 46 10.57 -11.88 -15.23
C ASP A 46 9.98 -10.47 -15.05
N HIS A 47 9.95 -9.66 -16.11
CA HIS A 47 9.46 -8.28 -16.09
C HIS A 47 8.67 -7.91 -17.34
N CYS A 48 8.12 -6.70 -17.39
CA CYS A 48 7.47 -6.10 -18.55
C CYS A 48 8.20 -4.81 -18.94
N TYR A 49 7.90 -4.27 -20.12
CA TYR A 49 8.44 -2.98 -20.55
C TYR A 49 7.41 -1.86 -20.37
N LEU A 50 7.86 -0.77 -19.72
CA LEU A 50 7.14 0.49 -19.65
C LEU A 50 7.72 1.46 -20.68
N HIS A 51 6.96 1.74 -21.72
CA HIS A 51 7.33 2.67 -22.79
C HIS A 51 6.91 4.10 -22.44
N LEU A 52 7.86 5.01 -22.41
CA LEU A 52 7.68 6.46 -22.34
C LEU A 52 8.21 7.17 -23.60
N ASP A 53 8.99 6.47 -24.43
CA ASP A 53 9.64 6.90 -25.67
C ASP A 53 8.69 7.43 -26.75
N HIS A 54 7.37 7.23 -26.60
CA HIS A 54 6.34 7.81 -27.45
C HIS A 54 5.95 9.24 -27.06
N LEU A 55 6.47 9.75 -25.94
CA LEU A 55 6.21 11.11 -25.45
C LEU A 55 7.36 12.06 -25.81
N PRO A 56 7.08 13.35 -26.04
CA PRO A 56 8.15 14.33 -26.26
C PRO A 56 9.10 14.41 -25.07
N GLU A 57 10.41 14.54 -25.34
CA GLU A 57 11.45 14.67 -24.31
C GLU A 57 11.17 15.82 -23.33
N GLU A 58 10.76 16.97 -23.83
CA GLU A 58 10.43 18.14 -23.01
C GLU A 58 9.33 17.83 -21.98
N LEU A 59 8.31 17.08 -22.40
CA LEU A 59 7.23 16.66 -21.52
C LEU A 59 7.71 15.68 -20.44
N LEU A 60 8.60 14.75 -20.79
CA LEU A 60 9.19 13.79 -19.84
C LEU A 60 10.04 14.52 -18.80
N MET A 61 10.86 15.47 -19.21
CA MET A 61 11.71 16.25 -18.30
C MET A 61 10.88 17.18 -17.40
N GLU A 62 9.79 17.76 -17.90
CA GLU A 62 8.89 18.60 -17.11
C GLU A 62 8.06 17.79 -16.10
N ARG A 63 7.47 16.66 -16.54
CA ARG A 63 6.44 15.95 -15.77
C ARG A 63 6.97 14.75 -14.98
N LEU A 64 8.04 14.12 -15.45
CA LEU A 64 8.57 12.88 -14.91
C LEU A 64 10.11 12.92 -14.69
N PRO A 65 10.67 14.02 -14.16
CA PRO A 65 12.13 14.13 -13.99
C PRO A 65 12.69 13.03 -13.09
N GLY A 66 12.01 12.74 -11.96
CA GLY A 66 12.44 11.70 -11.01
C GLY A 66 12.41 10.29 -11.59
N ILE A 67 11.43 9.96 -12.44
CA ILE A 67 11.38 8.66 -13.11
C ILE A 67 12.50 8.55 -14.14
N SER A 68 12.75 9.61 -14.90
CA SER A 68 13.82 9.65 -15.89
C SER A 68 15.20 9.47 -15.25
N GLU A 69 15.46 10.18 -14.15
CA GLU A 69 16.70 10.05 -13.38
C GLU A 69 16.85 8.64 -12.75
N THR A 70 15.79 8.11 -12.15
CA THR A 70 15.80 6.78 -11.55
C THR A 70 16.06 5.69 -12.59
N ALA A 71 15.43 5.77 -13.76
CA ALA A 71 15.65 4.83 -14.85
C ALA A 71 17.09 4.87 -15.36
N ALA A 72 17.67 6.07 -15.51
CA ALA A 72 19.06 6.23 -15.92
C ALA A 72 20.04 5.66 -14.87
N ILE A 73 19.82 5.92 -13.57
CA ILE A 73 20.73 5.48 -12.50
C ILE A 73 20.65 3.97 -12.26
N PHE A 74 19.45 3.40 -12.15
CA PHE A 74 19.26 2.02 -11.70
C PHE A 74 19.10 1.01 -12.85
N ALA A 75 18.57 1.43 -13.99
CA ALA A 75 18.39 0.55 -15.15
C ALA A 75 19.33 0.88 -16.33
N GLY A 76 20.04 2.01 -16.27
CA GLY A 76 20.91 2.46 -17.39
C GLY A 76 20.12 2.86 -18.64
N VAL A 77 18.84 3.24 -18.50
CA VAL A 77 17.90 3.47 -19.58
C VAL A 77 17.70 4.97 -19.82
N ASP A 78 17.83 5.39 -21.07
CA ASP A 78 17.37 6.69 -21.55
C ASP A 78 15.88 6.58 -21.93
N VAL A 79 15.00 7.07 -21.07
CA VAL A 79 13.54 6.94 -21.22
C VAL A 79 12.97 7.59 -22.47
N THR A 80 13.75 8.46 -23.13
CA THR A 80 13.37 9.09 -24.41
C THR A 80 13.59 8.15 -25.61
N LYS A 81 14.35 7.07 -25.43
CA LYS A 81 14.78 6.17 -26.50
C LYS A 81 14.44 4.69 -26.23
N GLU A 82 14.42 4.30 -24.97
CA GLU A 82 14.31 2.91 -24.55
C GLU A 82 13.25 2.73 -23.49
N PRO A 83 12.57 1.55 -23.45
CA PRO A 83 11.60 1.24 -22.43
C PRO A 83 12.25 0.94 -21.08
N ILE A 84 11.56 1.25 -20.00
CA ILE A 84 11.97 0.94 -18.63
C ILE A 84 11.56 -0.51 -18.30
N PRO A 85 12.47 -1.38 -17.81
CA PRO A 85 12.10 -2.66 -17.26
C PRO A 85 11.34 -2.46 -15.93
N VAL A 86 10.15 -3.04 -15.81
CA VAL A 86 9.28 -2.89 -14.64
C VAL A 86 8.72 -4.22 -14.18
N ILE A 87 8.67 -4.40 -12.86
CA ILE A 87 8.12 -5.60 -12.23
C ILE A 87 7.17 -5.20 -11.09
N PRO A 88 6.05 -5.90 -10.88
CA PRO A 88 5.20 -5.67 -9.72
C PRO A 88 5.93 -5.99 -8.43
N THR A 89 5.92 -5.05 -7.48
CA THR A 89 6.47 -5.23 -6.13
C THR A 89 5.44 -4.88 -5.08
N VAL A 90 5.60 -5.47 -3.89
CA VAL A 90 4.80 -5.09 -2.72
C VAL A 90 5.06 -3.62 -2.40
N HIS A 91 3.99 -2.85 -2.23
CA HIS A 91 4.09 -1.40 -2.01
C HIS A 91 3.43 -0.95 -0.70
N TYR A 92 2.23 -1.45 -0.39
CA TYR A 92 1.43 -1.00 0.75
C TYR A 92 0.47 -2.10 1.21
N ASN A 93 0.35 -2.31 2.52
CA ASN A 93 -0.64 -3.19 3.11
C ASN A 93 -1.92 -2.42 3.44
N MET A 94 -3.00 -2.72 2.71
CA MET A 94 -4.33 -2.29 3.13
C MET A 94 -4.83 -3.28 4.18
N GLY A 95 -5.44 -2.74 5.24
CA GLY A 95 -5.80 -3.50 6.43
C GLY A 95 -4.83 -3.23 7.57
N GLY A 96 -4.70 -4.14 8.52
CA GLY A 96 -3.83 -3.99 9.68
C GLY A 96 -4.59 -4.05 11.00
N ILE A 97 -4.08 -3.40 12.03
CA ILE A 97 -4.68 -3.35 13.35
C ILE A 97 -5.99 -2.53 13.30
N PRO A 98 -7.16 -3.11 13.58
CA PRO A 98 -8.43 -2.37 13.50
C PRO A 98 -8.46 -1.23 14.51
N THR A 99 -8.85 -0.05 14.06
CA THR A 99 -8.96 1.14 14.90
C THR A 99 -10.26 1.90 14.64
N ASN A 100 -10.70 2.66 15.64
CA ASN A 100 -11.72 3.68 15.45
C ASN A 100 -11.10 4.97 14.86
N HIS A 101 -11.91 6.00 14.64
CA HIS A 101 -11.48 7.29 14.07
C HIS A 101 -10.54 8.10 15.00
N LEU A 102 -10.41 7.72 16.27
CA LEU A 102 -9.47 8.32 17.23
C LEU A 102 -8.13 7.55 17.29
N GLY A 103 -8.01 6.47 16.51
CA GLY A 103 -6.83 5.62 16.51
C GLY A 103 -6.75 4.63 17.66
N GLU A 104 -7.79 4.53 18.50
CA GLU A 104 -7.87 3.51 19.55
C GLU A 104 -8.07 2.13 18.91
N VAL A 105 -7.27 1.15 19.31
CA VAL A 105 -7.41 -0.23 18.81
C VAL A 105 -8.71 -0.84 19.29
N ILE A 106 -9.45 -1.47 18.36
CA ILE A 106 -10.73 -2.12 18.64
C ILE A 106 -10.66 -3.62 18.38
N TYR A 107 -11.53 -4.36 19.03
CA TYR A 107 -11.69 -5.81 18.85
C TYR A 107 -13.14 -6.26 19.04
N GLN A 108 -13.45 -7.45 18.54
CA GLN A 108 -14.76 -8.07 18.78
C GLN A 108 -14.77 -8.74 20.17
N LYS A 109 -15.51 -8.14 21.11
CA LYS A 109 -15.73 -8.75 22.41
C LYS A 109 -16.78 -9.84 22.30
N ARG A 110 -16.48 -11.02 22.87
CA ARG A 110 -17.38 -12.19 22.85
C ARG A 110 -17.76 -12.60 24.27
N ASP A 111 -18.95 -13.17 24.40
CA ASP A 111 -19.39 -13.86 25.64
C ASP A 111 -18.76 -15.25 25.77
N LEU A 112 -19.03 -15.94 26.87
CA LEU A 112 -18.52 -17.30 27.13
C LEU A 112 -19.04 -18.34 26.13
N SER A 113 -20.13 -18.04 25.42
CA SER A 113 -20.73 -18.91 24.39
C SER A 113 -20.14 -18.59 22.99
N GLY A 114 -19.25 -17.59 22.87
CA GLY A 114 -18.63 -17.18 21.62
C GLY A 114 -19.43 -16.17 20.82
N ASN A 115 -20.60 -15.71 21.28
CA ASN A 115 -21.37 -14.69 20.60
C ASN A 115 -20.72 -13.33 20.73
N ILE A 116 -20.73 -12.54 19.64
CA ILE A 116 -20.22 -11.16 19.69
C ILE A 116 -21.22 -10.30 20.47
N ILE A 117 -20.75 -9.66 21.54
CA ILE A 117 -21.52 -8.76 22.40
C ILE A 117 -21.14 -7.29 22.19
N ASP A 118 -19.98 -7.04 21.58
CA ASP A 118 -19.52 -5.70 21.18
C ASP A 118 -18.58 -5.86 19.99
N HIS A 119 -18.86 -5.17 18.90
CA HIS A 119 -18.05 -5.24 17.67
C HIS A 119 -16.81 -4.34 17.71
N ASP A 120 -16.85 -3.27 18.52
CA ASP A 120 -15.89 -2.18 18.52
C ASP A 120 -15.36 -1.90 19.95
N ALA A 121 -15.25 -2.95 20.77
CA ALA A 121 -14.69 -2.85 22.12
C ALA A 121 -13.25 -2.30 22.05
N ILE A 122 -12.97 -1.26 22.83
CA ILE A 122 -11.65 -0.63 22.83
C ILE A 122 -10.66 -1.47 23.64
N VAL A 123 -9.43 -1.61 23.14
CA VAL A 123 -8.28 -2.08 23.91
C VAL A 123 -7.67 -0.87 24.64
N PRO A 124 -7.85 -0.74 25.98
CA PRO A 124 -7.41 0.46 26.68
C PRO A 124 -5.89 0.69 26.56
N GLY A 125 -5.50 1.90 26.19
CA GLY A 125 -4.10 2.31 26.12
C GLY A 125 -3.35 1.85 24.87
N LEU A 126 -4.01 1.14 23.94
CA LEU A 126 -3.39 0.71 22.67
C LEU A 126 -3.91 1.53 21.49
N PHE A 127 -2.99 2.08 20.72
CA PHE A 127 -3.28 2.94 19.57
C PHE A 127 -2.51 2.47 18.34
N ALA A 128 -3.07 2.71 17.16
CA ALA A 128 -2.38 2.51 15.89
C ALA A 128 -2.83 3.57 14.87
N ALA A 129 -1.91 3.98 13.99
CA ALA A 129 -2.16 4.92 12.90
C ALA A 129 -1.27 4.63 11.71
N GLY A 130 -1.65 5.11 10.52
CA GLY A 130 -0.90 4.91 9.28
C GLY A 130 -0.99 3.47 8.77
N GLU A 131 -0.02 3.02 8.01
CA GLU A 131 -0.03 1.71 7.34
C GLU A 131 -0.22 0.51 8.28
N ALA A 132 0.24 0.61 9.54
CA ALA A 132 0.05 -0.45 10.52
C ALA A 132 -1.40 -0.60 10.99
N ALA A 133 -2.22 0.45 10.82
CA ALA A 133 -3.61 0.52 11.28
C ALA A 133 -4.61 0.23 10.15
N CYS A 134 -5.82 -0.15 10.56
CA CYS A 134 -6.97 -0.25 9.68
C CYS A 134 -8.11 0.62 10.21
N ALA A 135 -8.14 1.89 9.82
CA ALA A 135 -9.26 2.80 10.06
C ALA A 135 -10.37 2.66 9.00
N SER A 136 -10.30 1.64 8.14
CA SER A 136 -11.25 1.32 7.06
C SER A 136 -11.38 2.41 5.97
N VAL A 137 -10.37 3.26 5.80
CA VAL A 137 -10.40 4.39 4.85
C VAL A 137 -9.85 4.06 3.47
N HIS A 138 -9.18 2.92 3.30
CA HIS A 138 -8.53 2.55 2.04
C HIS A 138 -9.25 1.45 1.26
N GLY A 139 -10.16 0.72 1.88
CA GLY A 139 -10.78 -0.45 1.27
C GLY A 139 -9.73 -1.50 0.88
N ALA A 140 -9.86 -2.08 -0.30
CA ALA A 140 -8.92 -3.06 -0.83
C ALA A 140 -7.78 -2.44 -1.66
N ASN A 141 -7.85 -1.15 -1.98
CA ASN A 141 -6.87 -0.46 -2.82
C ASN A 141 -6.76 1.02 -2.44
N ARG A 142 -5.69 1.39 -1.76
CA ARG A 142 -5.41 2.77 -1.36
C ARG A 142 -5.20 3.68 -2.58
N LEU A 143 -5.86 4.83 -2.60
CA LEU A 143 -5.63 5.86 -3.61
C LEU A 143 -4.23 6.48 -3.47
N GLY A 144 -3.69 6.96 -4.58
CA GLY A 144 -2.40 7.64 -4.60
C GLY A 144 -2.34 8.80 -3.60
N ALA A 145 -1.18 8.96 -2.93
CA ALA A 145 -0.88 9.94 -1.90
C ALA A 145 -1.67 9.82 -0.57
N ASN A 146 -2.75 9.05 -0.50
CA ASN A 146 -3.57 8.93 0.72
C ASN A 146 -2.83 8.28 1.91
N SER A 147 -1.70 7.61 1.68
CA SER A 147 -0.83 7.13 2.75
C SER A 147 -0.33 8.27 3.65
N LEU A 148 0.08 9.40 3.05
CA LEU A 148 0.53 10.58 3.81
C LEU A 148 -0.61 11.22 4.58
N LEU A 149 -1.81 11.29 4.00
CA LEU A 149 -3.01 11.80 4.70
C LEU A 149 -3.36 10.93 5.89
N ASP A 150 -3.34 9.60 5.73
CA ASP A 150 -3.60 8.64 6.79
C ASP A 150 -2.66 8.87 7.99
N ILE A 151 -1.35 8.90 7.75
CA ILE A 151 -0.34 9.12 8.80
C ILE A 151 -0.58 10.44 9.55
N VAL A 152 -0.83 11.52 8.82
CA VAL A 152 -1.00 12.86 9.42
C VAL A 152 -2.31 12.96 10.18
N VAL A 153 -3.42 12.53 9.58
CA VAL A 153 -4.76 12.66 10.18
C VAL A 153 -4.90 11.77 11.41
N PHE A 154 -4.63 10.47 11.27
CA PHE A 154 -4.83 9.52 12.37
C PHE A 154 -3.70 9.59 13.40
N GLY A 155 -2.47 9.92 13.01
CA GLY A 155 -1.40 10.20 13.97
C GLY A 155 -1.74 11.39 14.87
N ARG A 156 -2.30 12.47 14.30
CA ARG A 156 -2.80 13.60 15.06
C ARG A 156 -4.00 13.22 15.96
N ALA A 157 -4.94 12.42 15.45
CA ALA A 157 -6.09 11.96 16.23
C ALA A 157 -5.64 11.13 17.44
N CYS A 158 -4.70 10.20 17.28
CA CYS A 158 -4.08 9.45 18.38
C CYS A 158 -3.47 10.38 19.42
N ALA A 159 -2.66 11.34 18.99
CA ALA A 159 -1.98 12.27 19.91
C ALA A 159 -2.97 13.10 20.75
N LEU A 160 -4.02 13.62 20.12
CA LEU A 160 -5.07 14.36 20.83
C LEU A 160 -5.83 13.48 21.80
N ARG A 161 -6.20 12.26 21.38
CA ARG A 161 -6.92 11.31 22.23
C ARG A 161 -6.08 10.87 23.43
N ILE A 162 -4.79 10.60 23.23
CA ILE A 162 -3.87 10.27 24.33
C ILE A 162 -3.78 11.45 25.31
N ALA A 163 -3.67 12.68 24.82
CA ALA A 163 -3.63 13.87 25.68
C ALA A 163 -4.92 14.08 26.50
N ASP A 164 -6.07 13.60 26.00
CA ASP A 164 -7.34 13.67 26.71
C ASP A 164 -7.43 12.66 27.87
N ILE A 165 -6.94 11.42 27.65
CA ILE A 165 -7.14 10.31 28.57
C ILE A 165 -5.94 10.00 29.45
N SER A 166 -4.77 10.59 29.21
CA SER A 166 -3.53 10.33 29.93
C SER A 166 -2.80 11.63 30.23
N LYS A 167 -2.30 11.77 31.43
CA LYS A 167 -1.52 12.94 31.83
C LYS A 167 -0.12 12.54 32.31
N PRO A 168 0.90 13.39 32.13
CA PRO A 168 2.21 13.14 32.71
C PRO A 168 2.10 12.92 34.22
N GLY A 169 2.63 11.80 34.71
CA GLY A 169 2.58 11.40 36.12
C GLY A 169 1.37 10.58 36.55
N ASP A 170 0.46 10.24 35.62
CA ASP A 170 -0.60 9.27 35.88
C ASP A 170 -0.03 7.92 36.32
N PRO A 171 -0.64 7.22 37.30
CA PRO A 171 -0.16 5.93 37.76
C PRO A 171 -0.27 4.88 36.65
N ILE A 172 0.84 4.19 36.38
CA ILE A 172 0.87 3.06 35.43
C ILE A 172 0.44 1.81 36.20
N PRO A 173 -0.58 1.06 35.73
CA PRO A 173 -0.98 -0.19 36.35
C PRO A 173 0.20 -1.17 36.41
N PRO A 174 0.40 -1.90 37.54
CA PRO A 174 1.45 -2.88 37.64
C PRO A 174 1.23 -4.01 36.61
N LEU A 175 2.32 -4.44 35.97
CA LEU A 175 2.27 -5.56 35.05
C LEU A 175 1.94 -6.86 35.82
N PRO A 176 0.96 -7.67 35.41
CA PRO A 176 0.71 -8.98 36.01
C PRO A 176 1.97 -9.84 35.99
N LYS A 177 2.22 -10.61 37.05
CA LYS A 177 3.43 -11.44 37.21
C LYS A 177 3.58 -12.51 36.10
N ASP A 178 2.45 -12.90 35.51
CA ASP A 178 2.34 -13.91 34.44
C ASP A 178 2.14 -13.26 33.05
N ALA A 179 2.33 -11.96 32.94
CA ALA A 179 2.21 -11.27 31.66
C ALA A 179 3.19 -11.88 30.64
N GLY A 180 2.66 -12.31 29.50
CA GLY A 180 3.44 -12.95 28.43
C GLY A 180 3.57 -14.47 28.53
N ASN A 181 3.33 -15.11 29.68
CA ASN A 181 3.47 -16.56 29.83
C ASN A 181 2.53 -17.39 28.94
N LYS A 182 1.42 -16.80 28.49
CA LYS A 182 0.47 -17.44 27.57
C LYS A 182 0.84 -17.26 26.09
N THR A 183 1.84 -16.45 25.81
CA THR A 183 2.26 -16.10 24.45
C THR A 183 3.57 -16.81 24.06
N LEU A 184 4.26 -17.37 25.04
CA LEU A 184 5.44 -18.24 24.93
C LEU A 184 5.03 -19.71 25.02
#